data_6d9cc85911adb3d1ccec15094eaabbca
#
_entry.id   6d9cc85911adb3d1ccec15094eaabbca
#
_cell.length_a   1.000
_cell.length_b   1.000
_cell.length_c   1.000
_cell.angle_alpha   90.00
_cell.angle_beta   90.00
_cell.angle_gamma   90.00
#
_symmetry.space_group_name_H-M   'P 1'
#
loop_
_entity.id
_entity.type
_entity.pdbx_description
1 polymer ?
#
loop_
_entity_poly.entity_id
_entity_poly.type
_entity_poly.pdbx_seq_one_letter_code
_entity_poly.pdbx_strand_id
1 'polypeptide(L)'
;SLLTECGPPALMTDDGIVLIYNGKNGQHDGNGDSEYPAGAYCAGQFLFDKNDPCKVLDRLDKPFFYPEAPFEKRGQYVDGTVFLEGLSYLNGKLYLYYGCADSQLAVAICDYNF
;
A
#
# COMPACT_ATOMS: atom_id res chain seq x y z
N SER A 1 2.38 4.18 11.63
CA SER A 1 2.96 4.98 10.53
C SER A 1 3.20 6.41 10.97
N LEU A 2 4.28 6.98 10.52
CA LEU A 2 4.59 8.40 10.74
C LEU A 2 3.71 9.30 9.86
N LEU A 3 3.39 8.84 8.67
CA LEU A 3 2.56 9.53 7.70
C LEU A 3 1.68 8.49 7.00
N THR A 4 0.42 8.83 6.76
CA THR A 4 -0.54 7.95 6.06
C THR A 4 -1.21 8.73 4.94
N GLU A 5 -1.19 8.18 3.74
CA GLU A 5 -1.73 8.81 2.55
C GLU A 5 -2.58 7.82 1.76
N CYS A 6 -3.65 8.29 1.14
CA CYS A 6 -4.49 7.46 0.31
C CYS A 6 -3.70 6.93 -0.89
N GLY A 7 -4.02 5.69 -1.27
CA GLY A 7 -3.53 5.06 -2.49
C GLY A 7 -4.54 5.17 -3.63
N PRO A 8 -4.73 4.09 -4.40
CA PRO A 8 -5.72 4.07 -5.46
C PRO A 8 -7.16 4.20 -4.92
N PRO A 9 -8.14 4.48 -5.78
CA PRO A 9 -9.54 4.51 -5.38
C PRO A 9 -9.96 3.21 -4.68
N ALA A 10 -10.82 3.34 -3.67
CA ALA A 10 -11.32 2.20 -2.93
C ALA A 10 -12.13 1.24 -3.81
N LEU A 11 -12.08 -0.04 -3.48
CA LEU A 11 -12.80 -1.10 -4.18
C LEU A 11 -14.00 -1.56 -3.37
N MET A 12 -15.17 -1.64 -4.02
CA MET A 12 -16.32 -2.33 -3.45
C MET A 12 -16.19 -3.82 -3.68
N THR A 13 -16.24 -4.60 -2.62
CA THR A 13 -16.23 -6.07 -2.67
C THR A 13 -17.45 -6.63 -1.91
N ASP A 14 -17.67 -7.94 -2.00
CA ASP A 14 -18.74 -8.58 -1.23
C ASP A 14 -18.52 -8.48 0.28
N ASP A 15 -17.25 -8.42 0.72
CA ASP A 15 -16.89 -8.34 2.13
C ASP A 15 -16.94 -6.91 2.67
N GLY A 16 -16.94 -5.91 1.81
CA GLY A 16 -16.95 -4.50 2.19
C GLY A 16 -16.13 -3.63 1.24
N ILE A 17 -15.80 -2.44 1.70
CA ILE A 17 -15.01 -1.47 0.94
C ILE A 17 -13.53 -1.65 1.32
N VAL A 18 -12.72 -2.03 0.35
CA VAL A 18 -11.27 -2.19 0.52
C VAL A 18 -10.58 -0.89 0.15
N LEU A 19 -9.83 -0.32 1.10
CA LEU A 19 -8.98 0.85 0.87
C LEU A 19 -7.51 0.46 1.03
N ILE A 20 -6.74 0.67 -0.02
CA ILE A 20 -5.29 0.55 0.01
C ILE A 20 -4.70 1.93 0.31
N TYR A 21 -3.76 2.00 1.23
CA TYR A 21 -3.13 3.23 1.62
C TYR A 21 -1.61 3.09 1.68
N ASN A 22 -0.92 4.21 1.59
CA ASN A 22 0.53 4.30 1.71
C ASN A 22 0.87 4.81 3.12
N GLY A 23 1.81 4.14 3.78
CA GLY A 23 2.25 4.53 5.10
C GLY A 23 3.76 4.68 5.15
N LYS A 24 4.23 5.80 5.69
CA LYS A 24 5.65 6.02 5.95
C LYS A 24 6.02 5.40 7.29
N ASN A 25 7.00 4.49 7.29
CA ASN A 25 7.53 3.92 8.52
C ASN A 25 8.28 5.00 9.32
N GLY A 26 8.09 4.99 10.64
CA GLY A 26 8.79 5.91 11.52
C GLY A 26 10.22 5.45 11.82
N GLN A 27 10.86 6.12 12.75
CA GLN A 27 12.18 5.74 13.23
C GLN A 27 12.07 4.53 14.17
N HIS A 28 13.09 3.69 14.20
CA HIS A 28 13.06 2.45 14.97
C HIS A 28 13.08 2.66 16.49
N ASP A 29 13.37 3.87 16.94
CA ASP A 29 13.37 4.26 18.36
C ASP A 29 12.04 4.85 18.84
N GLY A 30 11.02 4.86 18.01
CA GLY A 30 9.73 5.49 18.34
C GLY A 30 8.55 4.88 17.61
N ASN A 31 8.11 5.55 16.55
CA ASN A 31 6.85 5.23 15.84
C ASN A 31 7.03 4.24 14.69
N GLY A 32 8.21 3.65 14.56
CA GLY A 32 8.54 2.75 13.46
C GLY A 32 8.36 1.28 13.82
N ASP A 33 8.14 0.47 12.79
CA ASP A 33 8.22 -0.98 12.86
C ASP A 33 9.65 -1.39 12.50
N SER A 34 10.34 -2.07 13.44
CA SER A 34 11.74 -2.45 13.25
C SER A 34 11.96 -3.54 12.19
N GLU A 35 10.91 -4.19 11.73
CA GLU A 35 11.00 -5.17 10.64
C GLU A 35 11.22 -4.51 9.27
N TYR A 36 10.95 -3.21 9.15
CA TYR A 36 11.05 -2.46 7.89
C TYR A 36 12.00 -1.27 8.06
N PRO A 37 12.65 -0.83 6.97
CA PRO A 37 13.56 0.32 7.07
C PRO A 37 12.85 1.58 7.59
N ALA A 38 13.55 2.35 8.41
CA ALA A 38 13.07 3.64 8.87
C ALA A 38 12.84 4.57 7.67
N GLY A 39 11.70 5.27 7.65
CA GLY A 39 11.35 6.17 6.57
C GLY A 39 10.81 5.50 5.31
N ALA A 40 10.82 4.17 5.20
CA ALA A 40 10.31 3.48 4.02
C ALA A 40 8.79 3.68 3.86
N TYR A 41 8.35 3.88 2.63
CA TYR A 41 6.92 3.85 2.31
C TYR A 41 6.51 2.44 1.96
N CYS A 42 5.45 1.97 2.62
CA CYS A 42 4.88 0.64 2.46
C CYS A 42 3.36 0.76 2.31
N ALA A 43 2.72 -0.27 1.79
CA ALA A 43 1.28 -0.25 1.61
C ALA A 43 0.56 -1.07 2.67
N GLY A 44 -0.52 -0.50 3.18
CA GLY A 44 -1.45 -1.16 4.08
C GLY A 44 -2.85 -1.24 3.50
N GLN A 45 -3.75 -1.88 4.23
CA GLN A 45 -5.10 -2.12 3.76
C GLN A 45 -6.10 -2.05 4.90
N PHE A 46 -7.22 -1.37 4.63
CA PHE A 46 -8.40 -1.35 5.49
C PHE A 46 -9.58 -2.02 4.81
N LEU A 47 -10.45 -2.59 5.60
CA LEU A 47 -11.78 -3.02 5.18
C LEU A 47 -12.83 -2.21 5.95
N PHE A 48 -13.70 -1.52 5.22
CA PHE A 48 -14.81 -0.75 5.79
C PHE A 48 -16.15 -1.43 5.47
N ASP A 49 -17.14 -1.17 6.31
CA ASP A 49 -18.50 -1.66 6.12
C ASP A 49 -19.10 -1.02 4.85
N LYS A 50 -19.68 -1.84 3.98
CA LYS A 50 -20.26 -1.36 2.70
C LYS A 50 -21.51 -0.51 2.89
N ASN A 51 -22.20 -0.63 4.02
CA ASN A 51 -23.39 0.14 4.34
C ASN A 51 -23.08 1.35 5.23
N ASP A 52 -21.93 1.33 5.91
CA ASP A 52 -21.43 2.44 6.75
C ASP A 52 -19.94 2.61 6.49
N PRO A 53 -19.56 3.42 5.50
CA PRO A 53 -18.14 3.56 5.12
C PRO A 53 -17.27 4.24 6.18
N CYS A 54 -17.83 4.74 7.24
CA CYS A 54 -17.06 5.26 8.39
C CYS A 54 -16.70 4.18 9.39
N LYS A 55 -17.28 2.97 9.24
CA LYS A 55 -17.04 1.87 10.15
C LYS A 55 -15.92 0.95 9.62
N VAL A 56 -14.84 0.87 10.38
CA VAL A 56 -13.74 -0.06 10.10
C VAL A 56 -14.12 -1.45 10.58
N LEU A 57 -14.11 -2.43 9.68
CA LEU A 57 -14.34 -3.83 10.00
C LEU A 57 -13.03 -4.54 10.32
N ASP A 58 -11.98 -4.25 9.56
CA ASP A 58 -10.69 -4.91 9.71
C ASP A 58 -9.56 -4.04 9.15
N ARG A 59 -8.33 -4.38 9.53
CA ARG A 59 -7.12 -3.70 9.10
C ARG A 59 -5.94 -4.67 9.17
N LEU A 60 -5.06 -4.63 8.19
CA LEU A 60 -3.81 -5.39 8.26
C LEU A 60 -2.86 -4.75 9.29
N ASP A 61 -2.30 -5.56 10.18
CA ASP A 61 -1.33 -5.09 11.18
C ASP A 61 0.04 -4.79 10.58
N LYS A 62 0.38 -5.47 9.49
CA LYS A 62 1.64 -5.31 8.77
C LYS A 62 1.38 -4.90 7.33
N PRO A 63 2.33 -4.21 6.68
CA PRO A 63 2.17 -3.89 5.27
C PRO A 63 2.12 -5.18 4.44
N PHE A 64 1.27 -5.18 3.42
CA PHE A 64 1.21 -6.29 2.47
C PHE A 64 2.17 -6.09 1.29
N PHE A 65 2.68 -4.88 1.11
CA PHE A 65 3.57 -4.53 0.02
C PHE A 65 4.61 -3.54 0.53
N TYR A 66 5.89 -3.84 0.30
CA TYR A 66 7.01 -3.06 0.82
C TYR A 66 8.20 -3.13 -0.13
N PRO A 67 9.17 -2.19 -0.04
CA PRO A 67 10.32 -2.19 -0.95
C PRO A 67 11.17 -3.46 -0.81
N GLU A 68 11.35 -4.18 -1.90
CA GLU A 68 12.18 -5.40 -1.98
C GLU A 68 13.16 -5.32 -3.14
N ALA A 69 12.70 -4.93 -4.33
CA ALA A 69 13.56 -4.85 -5.52
C ALA A 69 14.52 -3.66 -5.42
N PRO A 70 15.70 -3.74 -6.05
CA PRO A 70 16.67 -2.63 -6.03
C PRO A 70 16.09 -1.29 -6.48
N PHE A 71 15.25 -1.27 -7.52
CA PHE A 71 14.63 -0.05 -8.04
C PHE A 71 13.56 0.53 -7.11
N GLU A 72 13.07 -0.25 -6.13
CA GLU A 72 12.16 0.21 -5.07
C GLU A 72 12.92 0.81 -3.89
N LYS A 73 14.20 0.48 -3.75
CA LYS A 73 15.05 0.89 -2.62
C LYS A 73 15.95 2.07 -2.95
N ARG A 74 16.21 2.34 -4.22
CA ARG A 74 17.20 3.33 -4.66
C ARG A 74 16.64 4.26 -5.71
N GLY A 75 16.74 5.56 -5.46
CA GLY A 75 16.29 6.61 -6.35
C GLY A 75 16.37 7.95 -5.65
N GLN A 76 15.52 8.88 -6.03
CA GLN A 76 15.41 10.17 -5.37
C GLN A 76 15.00 10.03 -3.90
N TYR A 77 14.15 9.04 -3.60
CA TYR A 77 13.83 8.71 -2.21
C TYR A 77 14.75 7.59 -1.74
N VAL A 78 15.56 7.88 -0.72
CA VAL A 78 16.67 7.00 -0.32
C VAL A 78 16.29 5.93 0.70
N ASP A 79 15.16 6.08 1.37
CA ASP A 79 14.74 5.16 2.45
C ASP A 79 13.88 3.99 1.93
N GLY A 80 13.67 3.92 0.63
CA GLY A 80 12.82 2.91 -0.01
C GLY A 80 11.36 3.34 -0.12
N THR A 81 10.76 3.10 -1.28
CA THR A 81 9.37 3.46 -1.52
C THR A 81 8.71 2.51 -2.48
N VAL A 82 7.55 1.98 -2.07
CA VAL A 82 6.48 1.54 -2.94
C VAL A 82 5.28 2.43 -2.65
N PHE A 83 4.92 3.29 -3.58
CA PHE A 83 3.83 4.25 -3.42
C PHE A 83 2.70 3.89 -4.39
N LEU A 84 1.64 3.29 -3.84
CA LEU A 84 0.54 2.74 -4.64
C LEU A 84 -0.40 3.86 -5.06
N GLU A 85 -0.66 3.97 -6.37
CA GLU A 85 -1.43 5.09 -6.92
C GLU A 85 -2.55 4.65 -7.83
N GLY A 86 -2.38 3.55 -8.56
CA GLY A 86 -3.36 3.09 -9.53
C GLY A 86 -3.75 1.64 -9.34
N LEU A 87 -4.99 1.33 -9.66
CA LEU A 87 -5.52 -0.02 -9.57
C LEU A 87 -6.50 -0.22 -10.71
N SER A 88 -6.33 -1.30 -11.48
CA SER A 88 -7.30 -1.69 -12.50
C SER A 88 -7.57 -3.19 -12.42
N TYR A 89 -8.77 -3.57 -12.84
CA TYR A 89 -9.18 -4.96 -12.92
C TYR A 89 -9.48 -5.31 -14.37
N LEU A 90 -8.82 -6.36 -14.86
CA LEU A 90 -8.99 -6.80 -16.23
C LEU A 90 -8.75 -8.31 -16.33
N ASN A 91 -9.72 -9.03 -16.93
CA ASN A 91 -9.62 -10.47 -17.23
C ASN A 91 -9.20 -11.31 -16.00
N GLY A 92 -9.82 -11.07 -14.86
CA GLY A 92 -9.57 -11.83 -13.64
C GLY A 92 -8.29 -11.46 -12.91
N LYS A 93 -7.68 -10.33 -13.26
CA LYS A 93 -6.43 -9.87 -12.64
C LYS A 93 -6.55 -8.44 -12.14
N LEU A 94 -5.97 -8.19 -10.98
CA LEU A 94 -5.72 -6.83 -10.48
C LEU A 94 -4.34 -6.39 -10.90
N TYR A 95 -4.24 -5.17 -11.41
CA TYR A 95 -3.01 -4.49 -11.79
C TYR A 95 -2.81 -3.32 -10.83
N LEU A 96 -1.79 -3.40 -10.00
CA LEU A 96 -1.49 -2.39 -8.99
C LEU A 96 -0.27 -1.60 -9.45
N TYR A 97 -0.49 -0.34 -9.82
CA TYR A 97 0.56 0.55 -10.32
C TYR A 97 1.14 1.37 -9.17
N TYR A 98 2.47 1.44 -9.10
CA TYR A 98 3.12 2.10 -7.99
C TYR A 98 4.41 2.80 -8.40
N GLY A 99 4.70 3.89 -7.69
CA GLY A 99 5.97 4.59 -7.77
C GLY A 99 7.04 3.89 -6.94
N CYS A 100 8.28 3.89 -7.47
CA CYS A 100 9.41 3.21 -6.87
C CYS A 100 10.52 4.22 -6.57
N ALA A 101 10.80 4.47 -5.28
CA ALA A 101 11.85 5.37 -4.81
C ALA A 101 11.82 6.76 -5.49
N ASP A 102 10.62 7.25 -5.81
CA ASP A 102 10.37 8.51 -6.53
C ASP A 102 11.11 8.62 -7.87
N SER A 103 11.46 7.51 -8.50
CA SER A 103 12.29 7.50 -9.71
C SER A 103 11.77 6.64 -10.84
N GLN A 104 11.03 5.57 -10.53
CA GLN A 104 10.53 4.64 -11.54
C GLN A 104 9.06 4.31 -11.26
N LEU A 105 8.40 3.72 -12.26
CA LEU A 105 7.03 3.24 -12.17
C LEU A 105 7.02 1.73 -12.43
N ALA A 106 6.27 0.99 -11.64
CA ALA A 106 6.14 -0.45 -11.78
C ALA A 106 4.68 -0.90 -11.64
N VAL A 107 4.42 -2.16 -11.96
CA VAL A 107 3.12 -2.78 -11.79
C VAL A 107 3.28 -4.15 -11.11
N ALA A 108 2.45 -4.38 -10.09
CA ALA A 108 2.28 -5.70 -9.50
C ALA A 108 0.95 -6.29 -9.96
N ILE A 109 0.93 -7.59 -10.25
CA ILE A 109 -0.23 -8.25 -10.82
C ILE A 109 -0.60 -9.44 -9.94
N CYS A 110 -1.89 -9.59 -9.62
CA CYS A 110 -2.38 -10.77 -8.94
C CYS A 110 -3.71 -11.25 -9.54
N ASP A 111 -3.97 -12.54 -9.42
CA ASP A 111 -5.26 -13.11 -9.78
C ASP A 111 -6.29 -12.70 -8.72
N TYR A 112 -7.47 -12.32 -9.17
CA TYR A 112 -8.56 -11.92 -8.28
C TYR A 112 -9.91 -12.19 -8.94
N ASN A 113 -10.81 -12.81 -8.18
CA ASN A 113 -12.19 -13.06 -8.61
C ASN A 113 -13.13 -12.25 -7.73
N PHE A 114 -13.78 -11.28 -8.34
CA PHE A 114 -14.84 -10.53 -7.70
C PHE A 114 -16.11 -11.37 -7.51
#